data_201d5802cefc8379fd5a5599a758fc01
#
_entry.id   201d5802cefc8379fd5a5599a758fc01
#
_cell.length_a   1.000
_cell.length_b   1.000
_cell.length_c   1.000
_cell.angle_alpha   90.00
_cell.angle_beta   90.00
_cell.angle_gamma   90.00
#
_symmetry.space_group_name_H-M   'P 1'
#
loop_
_entity.id
_entity.type
_entity.pdbx_description
1 polymer ?
#
loop_
_entity_poly.entity_id
_entity_poly.type
_entity_poly.pdbx_seq_one_letter_code
_entity_poly.pdbx_strand_id
1 'polypeptide(L)'
;MLPNVLLVDNDKHILEVMSVYLEDVATVSTVLGGHQALEFVQQHPVDVIFLDVDMPIMDGFATLEQLRNIEKCINVPIVLVTGKTDKHTILNSFVMGVDGYLAKPVSKDNLVNKLQEVYQAKTTKHDKKTVLMIDDDMSYLKQLNNMLCDSYNIIMINSAKLALNYLMKNTPDVILLDYQMPLYNGANIMNMIQKNPDRKPVPVIILSGTLDRSSLQECYAYNPFAYLAKPASKDTLIANIEKALAEGDQL
;
A
#
# COMPACT_ATOMS: atom_id res chain seq x y z
N MET A 1 12.27 20.43 -6.12
CA MET A 1 13.32 19.42 -6.45
C MET A 1 12.68 18.44 -7.40
N LEU A 2 13.38 18.03 -8.48
CA LEU A 2 12.84 17.01 -9.41
C LEU A 2 12.82 15.64 -8.74
N PRO A 3 11.82 14.77 -9.05
CA PRO A 3 11.78 13.40 -8.52
C PRO A 3 12.95 12.55 -9.06
N ASN A 4 13.46 11.66 -8.22
CA ASN A 4 14.43 10.63 -8.61
C ASN A 4 13.69 9.44 -9.21
N VAL A 5 13.83 9.21 -10.49
CA VAL A 5 13.16 8.14 -11.24
C VAL A 5 14.14 7.04 -11.58
N LEU A 6 13.80 5.79 -11.28
CA LEU A 6 14.54 4.61 -11.70
C LEU A 6 13.80 3.93 -12.86
N LEU A 7 14.48 3.81 -14.01
CA LEU A 7 14.01 3.03 -15.14
C LEU A 7 14.69 1.66 -15.15
N VAL A 8 13.92 0.60 -15.24
CA VAL A 8 14.38 -0.79 -15.23
C VAL A 8 13.88 -1.50 -16.47
N ASP A 9 14.78 -1.81 -17.39
CA ASP A 9 14.45 -2.52 -18.65
C ASP A 9 15.73 -3.20 -19.17
N ASN A 10 15.62 -4.37 -19.75
CA ASN A 10 16.81 -5.04 -20.32
C ASN A 10 17.22 -4.48 -21.70
N ASP A 11 16.40 -3.64 -22.31
CA ASP A 11 16.70 -2.97 -23.58
C ASP A 11 17.24 -1.55 -23.32
N LYS A 12 18.56 -1.38 -23.58
CA LYS A 12 19.23 -0.07 -23.45
C LYS A 12 18.60 1.03 -24.27
N HIS A 13 18.11 0.71 -25.46
CA HIS A 13 17.52 1.71 -26.35
C HIS A 13 16.20 2.24 -25.77
N ILE A 14 15.39 1.39 -25.18
CA ILE A 14 14.17 1.82 -24.47
C ILE A 14 14.54 2.74 -23.31
N LEU A 15 15.54 2.37 -22.51
CA LEU A 15 16.01 3.20 -21.40
C LEU A 15 16.53 4.57 -21.86
N GLU A 16 17.29 4.63 -22.95
CA GLU A 16 17.78 5.89 -23.54
C GLU A 16 16.61 6.79 -23.98
N VAL A 17 15.62 6.23 -24.71
CA VAL A 17 14.46 6.97 -25.16
C VAL A 17 13.62 7.48 -23.99
N MET A 18 13.33 6.63 -23.01
CA MET A 18 12.55 7.04 -21.83
C MET A 18 13.30 8.09 -21.00
N SER A 19 14.64 8.00 -20.91
CA SER A 19 15.46 8.98 -20.20
C SER A 19 15.35 10.36 -20.85
N VAL A 20 15.45 10.45 -22.18
CA VAL A 20 15.26 11.70 -22.93
C VAL A 20 13.85 12.27 -22.72
N TYR A 21 12.83 11.42 -22.64
CA TYR A 21 11.46 11.88 -22.39
C TYR A 21 11.27 12.53 -21.00
N LEU A 22 12.09 12.12 -20.02
CA LEU A 22 11.96 12.56 -18.64
C LEU A 22 13.01 13.62 -18.23
N GLU A 23 13.98 13.98 -19.06
CA GLU A 23 15.12 14.84 -18.70
C GLU A 23 14.74 16.21 -18.11
N ASP A 24 13.62 16.78 -18.59
CA ASP A 24 13.13 18.08 -18.12
C ASP A 24 12.33 17.98 -16.80
N VAL A 25 11.85 16.79 -16.43
CA VAL A 25 10.85 16.62 -15.35
C VAL A 25 11.32 15.69 -14.21
N ALA A 26 12.45 14.99 -14.38
CA ALA A 26 12.98 14.06 -13.38
C ALA A 26 14.51 13.96 -13.42
N THR A 27 15.10 13.51 -12.30
CA THR A 27 16.46 12.99 -12.26
C THR A 27 16.39 11.50 -12.55
N VAL A 28 16.88 11.07 -13.71
CA VAL A 28 16.72 9.70 -14.18
C VAL A 28 17.96 8.86 -13.92
N SER A 29 17.75 7.66 -13.39
CA SER A 29 18.73 6.58 -13.32
C SER A 29 18.22 5.35 -14.06
N THR A 30 19.10 4.59 -14.67
CA THR A 30 18.72 3.42 -15.48
C THR A 30 19.50 2.18 -15.05
N VAL A 31 18.82 1.01 -15.06
CA VAL A 31 19.45 -0.29 -14.79
C VAL A 31 18.87 -1.36 -15.73
N LEU A 32 19.67 -2.38 -16.05
CA LEU A 32 19.38 -3.37 -17.10
C LEU A 32 18.60 -4.61 -16.61
N GLY A 33 18.16 -4.66 -15.37
CA GLY A 33 17.43 -5.80 -14.86
C GLY A 33 17.11 -5.74 -13.37
N GLY A 34 16.31 -6.72 -12.90
CA GLY A 34 15.79 -6.76 -11.55
C GLY A 34 16.85 -6.76 -10.46
N HIS A 35 17.91 -7.58 -10.60
CA HIS A 35 18.98 -7.60 -9.60
C HIS A 35 19.68 -6.25 -9.41
N GLN A 36 19.96 -5.57 -10.53
CA GLN A 36 20.56 -4.24 -10.47
C GLN A 36 19.61 -3.21 -9.85
N ALA A 37 18.29 -3.34 -10.10
CA ALA A 37 17.30 -2.49 -9.47
C ALA A 37 17.30 -2.65 -7.95
N LEU A 38 17.35 -3.89 -7.44
CA LEU A 38 17.41 -4.19 -6.00
C LEU A 38 18.67 -3.62 -5.34
N GLU A 39 19.82 -3.72 -5.99
CA GLU A 39 21.07 -3.12 -5.50
C GLU A 39 21.01 -1.60 -5.51
N PHE A 40 20.50 -1.02 -6.59
CA PHE A 40 20.41 0.44 -6.76
C PHE A 40 19.58 1.10 -5.68
N VAL A 41 18.37 0.58 -5.38
CA VAL A 41 17.47 1.17 -4.38
C VAL A 41 18.00 1.07 -2.95
N GLN A 42 18.94 0.16 -2.67
CA GLN A 42 19.60 0.10 -1.36
C GLN A 42 20.57 1.27 -1.14
N GLN A 43 21.20 1.75 -2.21
CA GLN A 43 22.27 2.75 -2.17
C GLN A 43 21.77 4.17 -2.49
N HIS A 44 20.69 4.31 -3.25
CA HIS A 44 20.21 5.58 -3.77
C HIS A 44 18.75 5.83 -3.41
N PRO A 45 18.35 7.09 -3.14
CA PRO A 45 16.95 7.45 -2.97
C PRO A 45 16.21 7.36 -4.32
N VAL A 46 15.02 6.76 -4.32
CA VAL A 46 14.17 6.65 -5.50
C VAL A 46 12.75 7.09 -5.14
N ASP A 47 12.17 7.94 -5.98
CA ASP A 47 10.81 8.44 -5.79
C ASP A 47 9.77 7.70 -6.61
N VAL A 48 10.13 7.21 -7.80
CA VAL A 48 9.25 6.43 -8.69
C VAL A 48 10.09 5.40 -9.45
N ILE A 49 9.55 4.20 -9.65
CA ILE A 49 10.18 3.13 -10.44
C ILE A 49 9.29 2.81 -11.64
N PHE A 50 9.84 2.86 -12.85
CA PHE A 50 9.26 2.26 -14.04
C PHE A 50 9.96 0.93 -14.29
N LEU A 51 9.21 -0.16 -14.31
CA LEU A 51 9.73 -1.52 -14.30
C LEU A 51 9.19 -2.33 -15.47
N ASP A 52 10.07 -2.76 -16.36
CA ASP A 52 9.69 -3.69 -17.42
C ASP A 52 9.27 -5.05 -16.84
N VAL A 53 8.25 -5.63 -17.44
CA VAL A 53 7.74 -6.95 -17.05
C VAL A 53 8.54 -8.08 -17.67
N ASP A 54 8.89 -7.94 -18.95
CA ASP A 54 9.48 -9.02 -19.75
C ASP A 54 11.03 -8.97 -19.74
N MET A 55 11.65 -9.17 -18.56
CA MET A 55 13.10 -9.19 -18.42
C MET A 55 13.66 -10.61 -18.25
N PRO A 56 14.89 -10.91 -18.77
CA PRO A 56 15.55 -12.18 -18.54
C PRO A 56 16.05 -12.32 -17.09
N ILE A 57 16.23 -13.56 -16.64
CA ILE A 57 16.79 -13.96 -15.33
C ILE A 57 15.82 -13.66 -14.17
N MET A 58 15.39 -12.41 -14.01
CA MET A 58 14.39 -11.96 -13.02
C MET A 58 13.41 -11.05 -13.73
N ASP A 59 12.18 -11.53 -13.88
CA ASP A 59 11.11 -10.75 -14.50
C ASP A 59 10.61 -9.59 -13.61
N GLY A 60 9.77 -8.72 -14.18
CA GLY A 60 9.29 -7.56 -13.46
C GLY A 60 8.45 -7.91 -12.24
N PHE A 61 7.71 -9.02 -12.25
CA PHE A 61 6.88 -9.42 -11.10
C PHE A 61 7.73 -9.93 -9.95
N ALA A 62 8.72 -10.78 -10.22
CA ALA A 62 9.68 -11.22 -9.22
C ALA A 62 10.49 -10.05 -8.64
N THR A 63 10.85 -9.08 -9.49
CA THR A 63 11.52 -7.85 -9.07
C THR A 63 10.62 -7.00 -8.16
N LEU A 64 9.37 -6.81 -8.54
CA LEU A 64 8.35 -6.08 -7.75
C LEU A 64 8.18 -6.69 -6.36
N GLU A 65 8.01 -8.01 -6.27
CA GLU A 65 7.86 -8.72 -5.00
C GLU A 65 9.06 -8.46 -4.08
N GLN A 66 10.28 -8.54 -4.60
CA GLN A 66 11.48 -8.26 -3.83
C GLN A 66 11.64 -6.78 -3.45
N LEU A 67 11.30 -5.85 -4.35
CA LEU A 67 11.28 -4.42 -4.04
C LEU A 67 10.32 -4.10 -2.89
N ARG A 68 9.13 -4.70 -2.86
CA ARG A 68 8.16 -4.50 -1.78
C ARG A 68 8.62 -5.05 -0.42
N ASN A 69 9.61 -5.95 -0.40
CA ASN A 69 10.25 -6.43 0.84
C ASN A 69 11.36 -5.50 1.34
N ILE A 70 11.79 -4.52 0.55
CA ILE A 70 12.78 -3.50 0.96
C ILE A 70 12.05 -2.34 1.62
N GLU A 71 12.36 -2.04 2.88
CA GLU A 71 11.70 -1.02 3.69
C GLU A 71 11.60 0.35 2.98
N LYS A 72 12.70 0.80 2.35
CA LYS A 72 12.73 2.06 1.59
C LYS A 72 11.79 2.08 0.38
N CYS A 73 11.39 0.91 -0.15
CA CYS A 73 10.60 0.76 -1.37
C CYS A 73 9.12 0.45 -1.10
N ILE A 74 8.72 0.23 0.16
CA ILE A 74 7.32 -0.14 0.50
C ILE A 74 6.34 0.88 -0.07
N ASN A 75 6.65 2.17 0.04
CA ASN A 75 5.80 3.28 -0.41
C ASN A 75 6.30 3.98 -1.69
N VAL A 76 7.30 3.41 -2.37
CA VAL A 76 7.75 3.95 -3.65
C VAL A 76 6.78 3.51 -4.74
N PRO A 77 6.15 4.43 -5.49
CA PRO A 77 5.31 4.06 -6.61
C PRO A 77 6.07 3.25 -7.64
N ILE A 78 5.49 2.11 -8.04
CA ILE A 78 6.02 1.25 -9.09
C ILE A 78 5.01 1.16 -10.22
N VAL A 79 5.44 1.59 -11.41
CA VAL A 79 4.66 1.52 -12.64
C VAL A 79 5.24 0.43 -13.52
N LEU A 80 4.45 -0.57 -13.86
CA LEU A 80 4.87 -1.61 -14.79
C LEU A 80 4.83 -1.09 -16.24
N VAL A 81 5.87 -1.41 -16.99
CA VAL A 81 5.96 -1.13 -18.44
C VAL A 81 5.92 -2.47 -19.16
N THR A 82 4.98 -2.68 -20.09
CA THR A 82 4.78 -4.01 -20.68
C THR A 82 4.34 -3.94 -22.13
N GLY A 83 4.84 -4.86 -22.95
CA GLY A 83 4.34 -5.09 -24.31
C GLY A 83 3.07 -5.94 -24.36
N LYS A 84 2.71 -6.60 -23.25
CA LYS A 84 1.52 -7.47 -23.17
C LYS A 84 0.39 -6.74 -22.46
N THR A 85 -0.71 -6.53 -23.14
CA THR A 85 -1.91 -5.84 -22.63
C THR A 85 -3.04 -6.80 -22.27
N ASP A 86 -2.73 -8.05 -21.90
CA ASP A 86 -3.78 -8.97 -21.51
C ASP A 86 -4.37 -8.60 -20.13
N LYS A 87 -5.71 -8.72 -20.03
CA LYS A 87 -6.45 -8.34 -18.81
C LYS A 87 -6.05 -9.13 -17.56
N HIS A 88 -5.55 -10.36 -17.72
CA HIS A 88 -5.13 -11.19 -16.60
C HIS A 88 -3.83 -10.69 -15.96
N THR A 89 -2.85 -10.31 -16.76
CA THR A 89 -1.59 -9.72 -16.29
C THR A 89 -1.83 -8.40 -15.56
N ILE A 90 -2.73 -7.57 -16.10
CA ILE A 90 -3.10 -6.28 -15.49
C ILE A 90 -3.84 -6.47 -14.15
N LEU A 91 -4.82 -7.38 -14.08
CA LEU A 91 -5.58 -7.63 -12.84
C LEU A 91 -4.70 -8.23 -11.72
N ASN A 92 -3.80 -9.13 -12.06
CA ASN A 92 -2.87 -9.72 -11.08
C ASN A 92 -1.86 -8.68 -10.56
N SER A 93 -1.44 -7.72 -11.38
CA SER A 93 -0.50 -6.68 -10.97
C SER A 93 -1.07 -5.73 -9.91
N PHE A 94 -2.37 -5.39 -9.97
CA PHE A 94 -3.02 -4.57 -8.94
C PHE A 94 -3.08 -5.27 -7.56
N VAL A 95 -3.20 -6.60 -7.55
CA VAL A 95 -3.15 -7.39 -6.30
C VAL A 95 -1.74 -7.38 -5.69
N MET A 96 -0.70 -7.20 -6.51
CA MET A 96 0.71 -7.15 -6.09
C MET A 96 1.20 -5.76 -5.65
N GLY A 97 0.31 -4.77 -5.56
CA GLY A 97 0.66 -3.43 -5.08
C GLY A 97 1.38 -2.55 -6.11
N VAL A 98 0.97 -2.63 -7.37
CA VAL A 98 1.42 -1.76 -8.45
C VAL A 98 0.61 -0.47 -8.46
N ASP A 99 1.29 0.67 -8.65
CA ASP A 99 0.64 1.99 -8.66
C ASP A 99 0.18 2.41 -10.08
N GLY A 100 0.52 1.61 -11.09
CA GLY A 100 0.07 1.84 -12.46
C GLY A 100 0.77 0.95 -13.48
N TYR A 101 0.36 1.11 -14.74
CA TYR A 101 1.02 0.45 -15.85
C TYR A 101 1.09 1.36 -17.08
N LEU A 102 2.04 1.09 -17.97
CA LEU A 102 2.18 1.69 -19.28
C LEU A 102 2.37 0.60 -20.33
N ALA A 103 1.66 0.71 -21.45
CA ALA A 103 1.84 -0.19 -22.58
C ALA A 103 2.99 0.28 -23.47
N LYS A 104 3.87 -0.64 -23.88
CA LYS A 104 4.86 -0.40 -24.94
C LYS A 104 4.17 -0.41 -26.32
N PRO A 105 4.50 0.50 -27.24
CA PRO A 105 5.54 1.52 -27.16
C PRO A 105 5.12 2.72 -26.28
N VAL A 106 6.03 3.18 -25.42
CA VAL A 106 5.78 4.30 -24.52
C VAL A 106 5.96 5.63 -25.25
N SER A 107 4.96 6.50 -25.24
CA SER A 107 5.08 7.87 -25.74
C SER A 107 5.55 8.82 -24.62
N LYS A 108 6.16 9.98 -25.02
CA LYS A 108 6.60 11.00 -24.05
C LYS A 108 5.44 11.44 -23.17
N ASP A 109 4.28 11.75 -23.75
CA ASP A 109 3.13 12.26 -23.01
C ASP A 109 2.61 11.25 -22.00
N ASN A 110 2.49 9.96 -22.40
CA ASN A 110 2.02 8.91 -21.50
C ASN A 110 2.98 8.70 -20.33
N LEU A 111 4.29 8.73 -20.57
CA LEU A 111 5.31 8.55 -19.55
C LEU A 111 5.32 9.72 -18.54
N VAL A 112 5.33 10.96 -19.05
CA VAL A 112 5.33 12.18 -18.23
C VAL A 112 4.04 12.29 -17.41
N ASN A 113 2.88 12.07 -18.04
CA ASN A 113 1.60 12.11 -17.34
C ASN A 113 1.52 11.04 -16.24
N LYS A 114 1.99 9.82 -16.53
CA LYS A 114 2.00 8.74 -15.51
C LYS A 114 2.97 9.05 -14.37
N LEU A 115 4.15 9.60 -14.66
CA LEU A 115 5.07 10.04 -13.62
C LEU A 115 4.41 11.08 -12.69
N GLN A 116 3.78 12.10 -13.27
CA GLN A 116 3.11 13.14 -12.51
C GLN A 116 1.97 12.59 -11.65
N GLU A 117 1.14 11.72 -12.22
CA GLU A 117 0.02 11.07 -11.52
C GLU A 117 0.51 10.32 -10.27
N VAL A 118 1.48 9.40 -10.43
CA VAL A 118 1.93 8.55 -9.32
C VAL A 118 2.79 9.32 -8.31
N TYR A 119 3.55 10.31 -8.75
CA TYR A 119 4.37 11.16 -7.87
C TYR A 119 3.51 12.11 -7.05
N GLN A 120 2.49 12.73 -7.64
CA GLN A 120 1.52 13.56 -6.90
C GLN A 120 0.72 12.71 -5.91
N ALA A 121 0.27 11.51 -6.31
CA ALA A 121 -0.39 10.59 -5.40
C ALA A 121 0.50 10.21 -4.21
N LYS A 122 1.82 10.02 -4.42
CA LYS A 122 2.79 9.77 -3.35
C LYS A 122 2.91 10.97 -2.41
N THR A 123 3.06 12.18 -2.95
CA THR A 123 3.22 13.40 -2.14
C THR A 123 1.96 13.73 -1.34
N THR A 124 0.78 13.53 -1.92
CA THR A 124 -0.50 13.69 -1.20
C THR A 124 -0.75 12.57 -0.19
N LYS A 125 -0.24 11.35 -0.41
CA LYS A 125 -0.29 10.26 0.58
C LYS A 125 0.59 10.53 1.80
N HIS A 126 1.69 11.27 1.65
CA HIS A 126 2.58 11.59 2.79
C HIS A 126 1.92 12.51 3.82
N ASP A 127 0.94 13.32 3.41
CA ASP A 127 0.15 14.18 4.30
C ASP A 127 -1.11 13.49 4.83
N LYS A 128 -1.50 12.33 4.27
CA LYS A 128 -2.68 11.60 4.72
C LYS A 128 -2.34 10.63 5.84
N LYS A 129 -3.18 10.61 6.87
CA LYS A 129 -3.12 9.59 7.93
C LYS A 129 -3.34 8.19 7.36
N THR A 130 -2.61 7.21 7.88
CA THR A 130 -2.65 5.82 7.40
C THR A 130 -3.67 5.01 8.19
N VAL A 131 -4.63 4.43 7.48
CA VAL A 131 -5.63 3.51 8.02
C VAL A 131 -5.34 2.09 7.56
N LEU A 132 -5.03 1.21 8.49
CA LEU A 132 -4.89 -0.23 8.23
C LEU A 132 -6.24 -0.90 8.36
N MET A 133 -6.70 -1.55 7.31
CA MET A 133 -7.94 -2.32 7.28
C MET A 133 -7.64 -3.81 7.24
N ILE A 134 -8.18 -4.57 8.19
CA ILE A 134 -7.95 -6.01 8.36
C ILE A 134 -9.30 -6.73 8.35
N ASP A 135 -9.55 -7.54 7.33
CA ASP A 135 -10.81 -8.25 7.11
C ASP A 135 -10.56 -9.40 6.13
N ASP A 136 -11.08 -10.59 6.34
CA ASP A 136 -10.89 -11.70 5.41
C ASP A 136 -11.78 -11.59 4.16
N ASP A 137 -12.82 -10.75 4.20
CA ASP A 137 -13.64 -10.42 3.02
C ASP A 137 -13.00 -9.32 2.18
N MET A 138 -12.29 -9.71 1.13
CA MET A 138 -11.71 -8.78 0.15
C MET A 138 -12.75 -7.88 -0.55
N SER A 139 -14.00 -8.31 -0.66
CA SER A 139 -15.06 -7.50 -1.28
C SER A 139 -15.43 -6.35 -0.36
N TYR A 140 -15.52 -6.62 0.93
CA TYR A 140 -15.77 -5.59 1.94
C TYR A 140 -14.59 -4.62 2.08
N LEU A 141 -13.34 -5.13 2.08
CA LEU A 141 -12.15 -4.26 2.06
C LEU A 141 -12.13 -3.30 0.86
N LYS A 142 -12.50 -3.78 -0.34
CA LYS A 142 -12.61 -2.92 -1.53
C LYS A 142 -13.71 -1.86 -1.39
N GLN A 143 -14.84 -2.22 -0.79
CA GLN A 143 -15.93 -1.28 -0.51
C GLN A 143 -15.47 -0.18 0.46
N LEU A 144 -14.79 -0.55 1.55
CA LEU A 144 -14.23 0.41 2.51
C LEU A 144 -13.17 1.30 1.86
N ASN A 145 -12.28 0.71 1.03
CA ASN A 145 -11.27 1.48 0.31
C ASN A 145 -11.90 2.56 -0.58
N ASN A 146 -12.94 2.21 -1.34
CA ASN A 146 -13.65 3.18 -2.20
C ASN A 146 -14.29 4.32 -1.41
N MET A 147 -14.65 4.09 -0.15
CA MET A 147 -15.21 5.12 0.71
C MET A 147 -14.14 6.05 1.31
N LEU A 148 -12.92 5.54 1.57
CA LEU A 148 -11.93 6.18 2.43
C LEU A 148 -10.66 6.65 1.71
N CYS A 149 -10.35 6.14 0.52
CA CYS A 149 -9.09 6.42 -0.20
C CYS A 149 -8.88 7.90 -0.58
N ASP A 150 -9.97 8.67 -0.71
CA ASP A 150 -9.87 10.11 -0.95
C ASP A 150 -9.33 10.88 0.25
N SER A 151 -9.58 10.39 1.48
CA SER A 151 -9.24 11.07 2.73
C SER A 151 -8.01 10.50 3.43
N TYR A 152 -7.77 9.20 3.30
CA TYR A 152 -6.73 8.48 4.04
C TYR A 152 -5.82 7.66 3.12
N ASN A 153 -4.62 7.36 3.61
CA ASN A 153 -3.75 6.35 3.02
C ASN A 153 -4.21 4.97 3.50
N ILE A 154 -4.73 4.15 2.60
CA ILE A 154 -5.37 2.87 2.95
C ILE A 154 -4.42 1.70 2.72
N ILE A 155 -4.26 0.87 3.75
CA ILE A 155 -3.58 -0.42 3.68
C ILE A 155 -4.62 -1.52 3.91
N MET A 156 -4.81 -2.40 2.95
CA MET A 156 -5.76 -3.52 3.03
C MET A 156 -5.03 -4.83 3.27
N ILE A 157 -5.41 -5.56 4.30
CA ILE A 157 -4.82 -6.88 4.61
C ILE A 157 -5.94 -7.88 4.91
N ASN A 158 -5.93 -8.98 4.20
CA ASN A 158 -6.99 -10.00 4.28
C ASN A 158 -6.65 -11.21 5.17
N SER A 159 -5.64 -11.11 6.00
CA SER A 159 -5.33 -12.16 6.98
C SER A 159 -4.64 -11.64 8.22
N ALA A 160 -4.95 -12.23 9.36
CA ALA A 160 -4.35 -11.89 10.64
C ALA A 160 -2.81 -12.03 10.64
N LYS A 161 -2.29 -13.09 10.02
CA LYS A 161 -0.85 -13.34 9.93
C LYS A 161 -0.11 -12.23 9.18
N LEU A 162 -0.65 -11.78 8.04
CA LEU A 162 -0.08 -10.69 7.26
C LEU A 162 -0.20 -9.36 8.00
N ALA A 163 -1.32 -9.14 8.70
CA ALA A 163 -1.53 -7.94 9.52
C ALA A 163 -0.50 -7.83 10.65
N LEU A 164 -0.22 -8.93 11.34
CA LEU A 164 0.81 -8.97 12.38
C LEU A 164 2.21 -8.72 11.81
N ASN A 165 2.55 -9.33 10.68
CA ASN A 165 3.83 -9.07 10.01
C ASN A 165 3.98 -7.60 9.57
N TYR A 166 2.90 -7.01 9.05
CA TYR A 166 2.88 -5.59 8.71
C TYR A 166 3.08 -4.72 9.95
N LEU A 167 2.33 -5.00 11.01
CA LEU A 167 2.41 -4.26 12.28
C LEU A 167 3.77 -4.44 12.99
N MET A 168 4.54 -5.48 12.73
CA MET A 168 5.91 -5.60 13.26
C MET A 168 6.87 -4.56 12.69
N LYS A 169 6.61 -4.05 11.48
CA LYS A 169 7.49 -3.14 10.74
C LYS A 169 6.91 -1.73 10.57
N ASN A 170 5.60 -1.56 10.70
CA ASN A 170 4.88 -0.33 10.41
C ASN A 170 3.94 0.05 11.54
N THR A 171 3.70 1.35 11.72
CA THR A 171 2.74 1.89 12.70
C THR A 171 1.70 2.70 11.94
N PRO A 172 0.49 2.15 11.68
CA PRO A 172 -0.61 2.93 11.12
C PRO A 172 -1.15 3.93 12.15
N ASP A 173 -1.84 4.96 11.70
CA ASP A 173 -2.47 5.94 12.59
C ASP A 173 -3.77 5.39 13.21
N VAL A 174 -4.51 4.56 12.48
CA VAL A 174 -5.75 3.88 12.93
C VAL A 174 -5.84 2.49 12.32
N ILE A 175 -6.44 1.55 13.05
CA ILE A 175 -6.73 0.19 12.56
C ILE A 175 -8.26 0.01 12.51
N LEU A 176 -8.79 -0.40 11.37
CA LEU A 176 -10.14 -0.97 11.23
C LEU A 176 -9.99 -2.49 11.21
N LEU A 177 -10.58 -3.17 12.18
CA LEU A 177 -10.37 -4.59 12.40
C LEU A 177 -11.69 -5.35 12.36
N ASP A 178 -11.81 -6.32 11.44
CA ASP A 178 -12.91 -7.28 11.52
C ASP A 178 -12.80 -8.13 12.80
N TYR A 179 -13.92 -8.26 13.49
CA TYR A 179 -13.98 -9.10 14.67
C TYR A 179 -14.01 -10.59 14.33
N GLN A 180 -14.65 -10.97 13.23
CA GLN A 180 -14.89 -12.37 12.84
C GLN A 180 -14.00 -12.79 11.68
N MET A 181 -12.79 -13.25 11.96
CA MET A 181 -11.89 -13.81 10.95
C MET A 181 -11.58 -15.29 11.24
N PRO A 182 -11.40 -16.14 10.21
CA PRO A 182 -10.97 -17.51 10.38
C PRO A 182 -9.63 -17.61 11.11
N LEU A 183 -9.50 -18.59 12.03
CA LEU A 183 -8.29 -18.91 12.81
C LEU A 183 -7.87 -17.88 13.87
N TYR A 184 -8.16 -16.60 13.67
CA TYR A 184 -7.83 -15.52 14.63
C TYR A 184 -9.03 -14.57 14.72
N ASN A 185 -9.69 -14.50 15.86
CA ASN A 185 -10.69 -13.47 16.09
C ASN A 185 -10.03 -12.11 16.38
N GLY A 186 -10.80 -11.04 16.28
CA GLY A 186 -10.31 -9.68 16.53
C GLY A 186 -9.64 -9.52 17.91
N ALA A 187 -10.13 -10.22 18.93
CA ALA A 187 -9.56 -10.22 20.28
C ALA A 187 -8.12 -10.74 20.30
N ASN A 188 -7.82 -11.79 19.52
CA ASN A 188 -6.45 -12.32 19.44
C ASN A 188 -5.48 -11.32 18.82
N ILE A 189 -5.91 -10.61 17.80
CA ILE A 189 -5.11 -9.55 17.14
C ILE A 189 -4.92 -8.38 18.09
N MET A 190 -5.97 -7.94 18.79
CA MET A 190 -5.90 -6.88 19.81
C MET A 190 -4.88 -7.21 20.89
N ASN A 191 -4.92 -8.42 21.44
CA ASN A 191 -3.97 -8.89 22.45
C ASN A 191 -2.52 -8.84 21.95
N MET A 192 -2.28 -9.20 20.68
CA MET A 192 -0.94 -9.15 20.09
C MET A 192 -0.46 -7.71 19.82
N ILE A 193 -1.37 -6.81 19.43
CA ILE A 193 -1.05 -5.39 19.26
C ILE A 193 -0.67 -4.75 20.59
N GLN A 194 -1.41 -5.05 21.67
CA GLN A 194 -1.20 -4.46 22.99
C GLN A 194 0.02 -5.01 23.75
N LYS A 195 0.46 -6.22 23.45
CA LYS A 195 1.61 -6.85 24.13
C LYS A 195 2.98 -6.27 23.75
N ASN A 196 3.06 -5.31 22.86
CA ASN A 196 4.33 -4.68 22.51
C ASN A 196 4.46 -3.32 23.23
N PRO A 197 5.14 -3.28 24.41
CA PRO A 197 5.22 -2.07 25.23
C PRO A 197 6.06 -0.96 24.59
N ASP A 198 6.88 -1.28 23.59
CA ASP A 198 7.76 -0.32 22.91
C ASP A 198 7.05 0.47 21.81
N ARG A 199 5.75 0.21 21.59
CA ARG A 199 4.97 0.88 20.54
C ARG A 199 4.02 1.91 21.09
N LYS A 200 3.92 3.04 20.38
CA LYS A 200 2.83 3.99 20.58
C LYS A 200 1.50 3.24 20.38
N PRO A 201 0.53 3.37 21.32
CA PRO A 201 -0.77 2.72 21.18
C PRO A 201 -1.49 3.25 19.93
N VAL A 202 -1.90 2.33 19.06
CA VAL A 202 -2.67 2.64 17.86
C VAL A 202 -4.15 2.41 18.15
N PRO A 203 -5.03 3.39 17.92
CA PRO A 203 -6.45 3.22 18.12
C PRO A 203 -7.03 2.17 17.16
N VAL A 204 -7.81 1.24 17.70
CA VAL A 204 -8.46 0.16 16.94
C VAL A 204 -9.96 0.35 16.97
N ILE A 205 -10.56 0.43 15.79
CA ILE A 205 -12.01 0.44 15.58
C ILE A 205 -12.41 -0.96 15.11
N ILE A 206 -13.27 -1.62 15.85
CA ILE A 206 -13.76 -2.96 15.50
C ILE A 206 -14.98 -2.84 14.58
N LEU A 207 -14.96 -3.63 13.51
CA LEU A 207 -16.10 -3.82 12.61
C LEU A 207 -16.68 -5.21 12.84
N SER A 208 -17.99 -5.35 13.03
CA SER A 208 -18.63 -6.66 13.27
C SER A 208 -19.98 -6.79 12.57
N GLY A 209 -20.23 -7.95 11.98
CA GLY A 209 -21.53 -8.30 11.41
C GLY A 209 -22.60 -8.63 12.47
N THR A 210 -22.15 -9.04 13.67
CA THR A 210 -23.02 -9.34 14.81
C THR A 210 -22.52 -8.59 16.04
N LEU A 211 -23.42 -7.78 16.63
CA LEU A 211 -23.17 -7.09 17.89
C LEU A 211 -23.87 -7.85 19.02
N ASP A 212 -23.53 -9.13 19.22
CA ASP A 212 -24.06 -9.87 20.38
C ASP A 212 -23.31 -9.50 21.65
N ARG A 213 -24.00 -9.68 22.80
CA ARG A 213 -23.45 -9.29 24.12
C ARG A 213 -22.16 -10.04 24.48
N SER A 214 -21.98 -11.29 24.03
CA SER A 214 -20.82 -12.11 24.35
C SER A 214 -19.58 -11.64 23.62
N SER A 215 -19.71 -11.38 22.30
CA SER A 215 -18.64 -10.82 21.48
C SER A 215 -18.21 -9.43 21.96
N LEU A 216 -19.15 -8.59 22.34
CA LEU A 216 -18.85 -7.27 22.92
C LEU A 216 -18.09 -7.40 24.24
N GLN A 217 -18.47 -8.32 25.14
CA GLN A 217 -17.78 -8.50 26.43
C GLN A 217 -16.33 -8.95 26.26
N GLU A 218 -16.05 -9.87 25.34
CA GLU A 218 -14.67 -10.29 25.06
C GLU A 218 -13.83 -9.13 24.52
N CYS A 219 -14.41 -8.31 23.68
CA CYS A 219 -13.71 -7.17 23.11
C CYS A 219 -13.48 -6.03 24.10
N TYR A 220 -14.41 -5.78 25.02
CA TYR A 220 -14.24 -4.73 26.06
C TYR A 220 -12.99 -4.96 26.91
N ALA A 221 -12.57 -6.21 27.09
CA ALA A 221 -11.34 -6.53 27.82
C ALA A 221 -10.08 -5.94 27.17
N TYR A 222 -10.12 -5.62 25.87
CA TYR A 222 -9.00 -5.07 25.10
C TYR A 222 -9.14 -3.58 24.81
N ASN A 223 -10.18 -2.92 25.35
CA ASN A 223 -10.40 -1.48 25.26
C ASN A 223 -10.22 -0.90 23.83
N PRO A 224 -10.94 -1.40 22.79
CA PRO A 224 -10.88 -0.80 21.49
C PRO A 224 -11.47 0.61 21.51
N PHE A 225 -11.03 1.45 20.57
CA PHE A 225 -11.48 2.83 20.49
C PHE A 225 -12.99 2.92 20.19
N ALA A 226 -13.50 2.09 19.29
CA ALA A 226 -14.92 2.06 18.94
C ALA A 226 -15.34 0.68 18.37
N TYR A 227 -16.66 0.45 18.38
CA TYR A 227 -17.32 -0.68 17.73
C TYR A 227 -18.32 -0.17 16.70
N LEU A 228 -18.27 -0.69 15.48
CA LEU A 228 -19.20 -0.36 14.42
C LEU A 228 -19.82 -1.62 13.83
N ALA A 229 -21.13 -1.58 13.60
CA ALA A 229 -21.81 -2.65 12.89
C ALA A 229 -21.49 -2.63 11.39
N LYS A 230 -21.31 -3.80 10.78
CA LYS A 230 -21.26 -3.96 9.33
C LYS A 230 -22.68 -4.05 8.76
N PRO A 231 -23.01 -3.41 7.62
CA PRO A 231 -22.16 -2.46 6.89
C PRO A 231 -22.13 -1.08 7.55
N ALA A 232 -20.94 -0.51 7.71
CA ALA A 232 -20.79 0.85 8.22
C ALA A 232 -20.91 1.89 7.10
N SER A 233 -21.57 3.02 7.36
CA SER A 233 -21.66 4.12 6.39
C SER A 233 -20.34 4.91 6.31
N LYS A 234 -20.08 5.58 5.16
CA LYS A 234 -18.91 6.44 4.97
C LYS A 234 -18.78 7.48 6.07
N ASP A 235 -19.89 8.16 6.41
CA ASP A 235 -19.88 9.23 7.41
C ASP A 235 -19.57 8.70 8.82
N THR A 236 -20.13 7.53 9.18
CA THR A 236 -19.85 6.88 10.46
C THR A 236 -18.39 6.47 10.57
N LEU A 237 -17.81 5.92 9.50
CA LEU A 237 -16.41 5.53 9.46
C LEU A 237 -15.49 6.75 9.61
N ILE A 238 -15.70 7.80 8.82
CA ILE A 238 -14.90 9.02 8.87
C ILE A 238 -14.98 9.66 10.25
N ALA A 239 -16.17 9.83 10.81
CA ALA A 239 -16.33 10.45 12.12
C ALA A 239 -15.60 9.70 13.24
N ASN A 240 -15.61 8.34 13.22
CA ASN A 240 -14.88 7.55 14.22
C ASN A 240 -13.36 7.54 13.98
N ILE A 241 -12.91 7.54 12.72
CA ILE A 241 -11.49 7.64 12.39
C ILE A 241 -10.94 9.00 12.83
N GLU A 242 -11.62 10.10 12.52
CA GLU A 242 -11.19 11.46 12.91
C GLU A 242 -11.11 11.61 14.44
N LYS A 243 -12.10 11.07 15.15
CA LYS A 243 -12.09 11.06 16.61
C LYS A 243 -10.92 10.25 17.17
N ALA A 244 -10.65 9.07 16.58
CA ALA A 244 -9.53 8.22 16.96
C ALA A 244 -8.17 8.90 16.73
N LEU A 245 -8.03 9.63 15.63
CA LEU A 245 -6.82 10.39 15.29
C LEU A 245 -6.61 11.56 16.29
N ALA A 246 -7.68 12.29 16.62
CA ALA A 246 -7.59 13.43 17.54
C ALA A 246 -7.19 13.02 18.96
N GLU A 247 -7.65 11.87 19.44
CA GLU A 247 -7.28 11.34 20.77
C GLU A 247 -5.89 10.68 20.74
N GLY A 248 -5.50 10.05 19.61
CA GLY A 248 -4.17 9.44 19.45
C GLY A 248 -3.01 10.45 19.38
N ASP A 249 -3.25 11.69 19.01
CA ASP A 249 -2.24 12.76 19.01
C ASP A 249 -2.01 13.38 20.41
N GLN A 250 -2.83 13.01 21.42
CA GLN A 250 -2.71 13.49 22.82
C GLN A 250 -2.01 12.50 23.78
N LEU A 251 -1.69 11.29 23.30
CA LEU A 251 -0.97 10.23 24.02
C LEU A 251 0.48 10.12 23.54
#